data_4c8a3b506b2c3bf403bba65e9d335eda
#
_entry.id   4c8a3b506b2c3bf403bba65e9d335eda
#
_cell.length_a   1.000
_cell.length_b   1.000
_cell.length_c   1.000
_cell.angle_alpha   90.00
_cell.angle_beta   90.00
_cell.angle_gamma   90.00
#
_symmetry.space_group_name_H-M   'P 1'
#
loop_
_entity.id
_entity.type
_entity.pdbx_description
1 polymer ?
#
loop_
_entity_poly.entity_id
_entity_poly.type
_entity_poly.pdbx_seq_one_letter_code
_entity_poly.pdbx_strand_id
1 'polypeptide(L)'
;KTVLPIVHRGYLLPRQAVEAQSERRQIMFRIICIAIGYLFGCFQTAYLITRHKISQDIRDFGTGNMGTANVTQTLGPKAGLITLLADVLKTFVACYLCGLIFPGQPDELVVVYAGAGVALGHDFPFWLKFKGGKGVAVTIAILLLLDNHLLAISFWSVLLAFLCSKRLVMAVVALCITYPLAMFFYGYRMETVIVAGLLACLIIVLHRSSFRKEVKVEDDYRAEYQNLGKNIAYYRAQKNLDSHDLALSAKLSETVLRDLEGEEIKLAPSLDALFHLARALGVPPAELLKPAAKPPEPKEEDTEPPIQQ
;
A
#
# COMPACT_ATOMS: atom_id res chain seq x y z
N LYS A 1 -13.15 -48.57 -1.13
CA LYS A 1 -12.32 -48.43 -2.34
C LYS A 1 -10.95 -49.01 -2.02
N THR A 2 -10.65 -50.18 -2.57
CA THR A 2 -9.40 -50.90 -2.38
C THR A 2 -8.29 -50.14 -3.11
N VAL A 3 -7.41 -49.47 -2.38
CA VAL A 3 -6.22 -48.82 -2.95
C VAL A 3 -5.18 -49.92 -3.18
N LEU A 4 -4.87 -50.17 -4.44
CA LEU A 4 -3.82 -51.12 -4.83
C LEU A 4 -2.45 -50.62 -4.28
N PRO A 5 -1.58 -51.53 -3.79
CA PRO A 5 -0.27 -51.18 -3.29
C PRO A 5 0.61 -50.69 -4.46
N ILE A 6 1.25 -49.51 -4.27
CA ILE A 6 2.21 -48.96 -5.23
C ILE A 6 3.52 -49.72 -5.11
N VAL A 7 3.91 -50.44 -6.18
CA VAL A 7 5.18 -51.19 -6.26
C VAL A 7 6.29 -50.22 -6.66
N HIS A 8 7.19 -49.89 -5.75
CA HIS A 8 8.43 -49.18 -6.05
C HIS A 8 9.62 -50.16 -5.93
N ARG A 9 10.28 -50.46 -7.04
CA ARG A 9 11.46 -51.34 -7.13
C ARG A 9 11.33 -52.70 -6.47
N GLY A 10 10.20 -53.38 -6.68
CA GLY A 10 10.07 -54.79 -6.26
C GLY A 10 9.82 -55.06 -4.77
N TYR A 11 9.71 -54.04 -3.88
CA TYR A 11 9.39 -54.16 -2.47
C TYR A 11 8.06 -53.49 -2.16
N LEU A 12 7.15 -54.22 -1.48
CA LEU A 12 5.92 -53.66 -0.91
C LEU A 12 6.30 -52.82 0.33
N LEU A 13 6.17 -51.50 0.23
CA LEU A 13 6.35 -50.63 1.40
C LEU A 13 5.17 -50.84 2.37
N PRO A 14 5.42 -50.85 3.69
CA PRO A 14 4.35 -50.85 4.69
C PRO A 14 3.42 -49.65 4.44
N ARG A 15 2.11 -49.84 4.58
CA ARG A 15 1.09 -48.80 4.38
C ARG A 15 1.43 -47.50 5.13
N GLN A 16 1.90 -47.61 6.36
CA GLN A 16 2.34 -46.49 7.19
C GLN A 16 3.50 -45.70 6.55
N ALA A 17 4.45 -46.37 5.88
CA ALA A 17 5.55 -45.72 5.20
C ALA A 17 5.09 -44.93 3.94
N VAL A 18 4.10 -45.46 3.20
CA VAL A 18 3.49 -44.78 2.04
C VAL A 18 2.70 -43.58 2.50
N GLU A 19 1.91 -43.68 3.57
CA GLU A 19 1.17 -42.56 4.16
C GLU A 19 2.11 -41.44 4.66
N ALA A 20 3.15 -41.81 5.42
CA ALA A 20 4.16 -40.83 5.89
C ALA A 20 4.92 -40.15 4.75
N GLN A 21 5.22 -40.87 3.66
CA GLN A 21 5.86 -40.29 2.48
C GLN A 21 4.91 -39.30 1.74
N SER A 22 3.62 -39.62 1.67
CA SER A 22 2.61 -38.73 1.10
C SER A 22 2.49 -37.43 1.91
N GLU A 23 2.37 -37.54 3.24
CA GLU A 23 2.31 -36.37 4.14
C GLU A 23 3.54 -35.48 4.01
N ARG A 24 4.75 -36.07 4.00
CA ARG A 24 5.99 -35.30 3.80
C ARG A 24 5.99 -34.55 2.46
N ARG A 25 5.52 -35.19 1.38
CA ARG A 25 5.41 -34.51 0.06
C ARG A 25 4.44 -33.33 0.11
N GLN A 26 3.31 -33.50 0.81
CA GLN A 26 2.32 -32.44 0.99
C GLN A 26 2.86 -31.27 1.81
N ILE A 27 3.60 -31.52 2.88
CA ILE A 27 4.25 -30.46 3.68
C ILE A 27 5.32 -29.74 2.84
N MET A 28 6.15 -30.49 2.13
CA MET A 28 7.23 -29.95 1.30
C MET A 28 6.69 -29.07 0.17
N PHE A 29 5.60 -29.48 -0.50
CA PHE A 29 4.90 -28.69 -1.49
C PHE A 29 4.51 -27.31 -0.93
N ARG A 30 3.85 -27.24 0.23
CA ARG A 30 3.41 -25.98 0.87
C ARG A 30 4.58 -25.07 1.19
N ILE A 31 5.64 -25.63 1.80
CA ILE A 31 6.85 -24.86 2.17
C ILE A 31 7.54 -24.28 0.93
N ILE A 32 7.67 -25.06 -0.14
CA ILE A 32 8.32 -24.60 -1.37
C ILE A 32 7.48 -23.52 -2.04
N CYS A 33 6.15 -23.65 -2.10
CA CYS A 33 5.27 -22.62 -2.64
C CYS A 33 5.39 -21.31 -1.84
N ILE A 34 5.41 -21.37 -0.51
CA ILE A 34 5.64 -20.18 0.33
C ILE A 34 7.02 -19.57 0.06
N ALA A 35 8.07 -20.38 -0.04
CA ALA A 35 9.43 -19.90 -0.26
C ALA A 35 9.58 -19.20 -1.64
N ILE A 36 9.06 -19.80 -2.71
CA ILE A 36 9.03 -19.21 -4.04
C ILE A 36 8.22 -17.90 -4.01
N GLY A 37 7.01 -17.94 -3.45
CA GLY A 37 6.17 -16.77 -3.29
C GLY A 37 6.87 -15.64 -2.55
N TYR A 38 7.53 -15.95 -1.43
CA TYR A 38 8.26 -14.97 -0.63
C TYR A 38 9.36 -14.26 -1.44
N LEU A 39 10.14 -15.00 -2.21
CA LEU A 39 11.18 -14.42 -3.05
C LEU A 39 10.60 -13.44 -4.08
N PHE A 40 9.52 -13.82 -4.77
CA PHE A 40 8.82 -12.90 -5.68
C PHE A 40 8.19 -11.72 -4.93
N GLY A 41 7.62 -11.94 -3.76
CA GLY A 41 7.06 -10.91 -2.90
C GLY A 41 8.08 -9.85 -2.50
N CYS A 42 9.33 -10.26 -2.26
CA CYS A 42 10.43 -9.35 -1.90
C CYS A 42 10.78 -8.33 -3.00
N PHE A 43 10.29 -8.52 -4.23
CA PHE A 43 10.43 -7.51 -5.27
C PHE A 43 9.50 -6.32 -4.97
N GLN A 44 10.09 -5.15 -4.67
CA GLN A 44 9.38 -3.95 -4.19
C GLN A 44 9.39 -2.85 -5.25
N THR A 45 8.40 -2.88 -6.14
CA THR A 45 8.28 -1.92 -7.26
C THR A 45 8.17 -0.48 -6.76
N ALA A 46 7.41 -0.24 -5.69
CA ALA A 46 7.27 1.08 -5.08
C ALA A 46 8.62 1.68 -4.69
N TYR A 47 9.49 0.91 -4.03
CA TYR A 47 10.83 1.32 -3.66
C TYR A 47 11.71 1.62 -4.88
N LEU A 48 11.70 0.72 -5.86
CA LEU A 48 12.54 0.83 -7.07
C LEU A 48 12.16 2.07 -7.90
N ILE A 49 10.87 2.30 -8.12
CA ILE A 49 10.38 3.46 -8.89
C ILE A 49 10.74 4.76 -8.17
N THR A 50 10.52 4.85 -6.86
CA THR A 50 10.83 6.05 -6.09
C THR A 50 12.33 6.32 -6.08
N ARG A 51 13.13 5.28 -5.84
CA ARG A 51 14.58 5.39 -5.86
C ARG A 51 15.12 5.86 -7.22
N HIS A 52 14.51 5.37 -8.31
CA HIS A 52 14.89 5.76 -9.68
C HIS A 52 14.47 7.20 -10.01
N LYS A 53 13.25 7.62 -9.63
CA LYS A 53 12.72 8.94 -10.01
C LYS A 53 13.27 10.09 -9.19
N ILE A 54 13.40 9.90 -7.87
CA ILE A 54 13.73 10.99 -6.94
C ILE A 54 14.90 10.67 -6.01
N SER A 55 15.58 9.53 -6.21
CA SER A 55 16.75 9.07 -5.43
C SER A 55 16.50 8.95 -3.92
N GLN A 56 15.24 8.82 -3.49
CA GLN A 56 14.82 8.74 -2.09
C GLN A 56 14.02 7.45 -1.82
N ASP A 57 13.69 7.19 -0.56
CA ASP A 57 12.91 6.04 -0.13
C ASP A 57 11.43 6.44 0.01
N ILE A 58 10.52 5.68 -0.63
CA ILE A 58 9.06 5.95 -0.54
C ILE A 58 8.54 5.91 0.90
N ARG A 59 9.23 5.21 1.80
CA ARG A 59 8.86 5.13 3.23
C ARG A 59 9.08 6.43 3.99
N ASP A 60 9.84 7.36 3.42
CA ASP A 60 10.05 8.69 3.98
C ASP A 60 8.92 9.67 3.60
N PHE A 61 7.94 9.23 2.77
CA PHE A 61 6.87 10.09 2.24
C PHE A 61 5.47 9.60 2.64
N GLY A 62 4.54 10.56 2.77
CA GLY A 62 3.12 10.31 2.97
C GLY A 62 2.83 9.36 4.13
N THR A 63 2.23 8.20 3.83
CA THR A 63 1.88 7.20 4.85
C THR A 63 3.04 6.33 5.31
N GLY A 64 4.24 6.48 4.73
CA GLY A 64 5.40 5.63 5.01
C GLY A 64 5.27 4.18 4.48
N ASN A 65 4.26 3.89 3.67
CA ASN A 65 3.97 2.55 3.17
C ASN A 65 4.47 2.36 1.73
N MET A 66 4.97 1.16 1.39
CA MET A 66 5.39 0.79 0.04
C MET A 66 4.23 0.28 -0.85
N GLY A 67 3.02 0.79 -0.67
CA GLY A 67 1.84 0.40 -1.45
C GLY A 67 1.45 1.44 -2.50
N THR A 68 0.62 1.00 -3.45
CA THR A 68 0.09 1.78 -4.57
C THR A 68 -0.45 3.14 -4.15
N ALA A 69 -1.22 3.23 -3.06
CA ALA A 69 -1.84 4.49 -2.62
C ALA A 69 -0.79 5.55 -2.25
N ASN A 70 0.26 5.18 -1.49
CA ASN A 70 1.32 6.09 -1.13
C ASN A 70 2.14 6.54 -2.35
N VAL A 71 2.45 5.60 -3.27
CA VAL A 71 3.14 5.93 -4.52
C VAL A 71 2.31 6.86 -5.39
N THR A 72 0.99 6.64 -5.47
CA THR A 72 0.06 7.52 -6.21
C THR A 72 0.07 8.94 -5.66
N GLN A 73 0.03 9.08 -4.34
CA GLN A 73 0.05 10.39 -3.67
C GLN A 73 1.39 11.11 -3.82
N THR A 74 2.50 10.38 -3.83
CA THR A 74 3.85 10.97 -3.84
C THR A 74 4.38 11.20 -5.26
N LEU A 75 4.18 10.24 -6.18
CA LEU A 75 4.77 10.25 -7.52
C LEU A 75 3.73 10.32 -8.66
N GLY A 76 2.46 10.47 -8.28
CA GLY A 76 1.35 10.57 -9.22
C GLY A 76 0.76 9.23 -9.68
N PRO A 77 -0.40 9.28 -10.38
CA PRO A 77 -1.22 8.09 -10.68
C PRO A 77 -0.53 7.09 -11.62
N LYS A 78 0.32 7.54 -12.51
CA LYS A 78 1.08 6.64 -13.42
C LYS A 78 2.02 5.73 -12.63
N ALA A 79 2.76 6.28 -11.66
CA ALA A 79 3.67 5.49 -10.82
C ALA A 79 2.91 4.52 -9.91
N GLY A 80 1.77 4.96 -9.35
CA GLY A 80 0.88 4.10 -8.58
C GLY A 80 0.33 2.94 -9.39
N LEU A 81 -0.13 3.19 -10.61
CA LEU A 81 -0.64 2.13 -11.50
C LEU A 81 0.46 1.10 -11.83
N ILE A 82 1.68 1.55 -12.15
CA ILE A 82 2.80 0.64 -12.41
C ILE A 82 3.09 -0.22 -11.17
N THR A 83 3.05 0.38 -9.96
CA THR A 83 3.23 -0.35 -8.70
C THR A 83 2.15 -1.41 -8.51
N LEU A 84 0.88 -1.07 -8.74
CA LEU A 84 -0.24 -2.01 -8.64
C LEU A 84 -0.09 -3.18 -9.61
N LEU A 85 0.16 -2.87 -10.89
CA LEU A 85 0.30 -3.90 -11.93
C LEU A 85 1.49 -4.83 -11.66
N ALA A 86 2.61 -4.30 -11.17
CA ALA A 86 3.77 -5.10 -10.82
C ALA A 86 3.51 -6.00 -9.59
N ASP A 87 2.77 -5.52 -8.58
CA ASP A 87 2.39 -6.32 -7.41
C ASP A 87 1.42 -7.45 -7.80
N VAL A 88 0.48 -7.18 -8.71
CA VAL A 88 -0.38 -8.21 -9.29
C VAL A 88 0.43 -9.21 -10.12
N LEU A 89 1.27 -8.73 -11.03
CA LEU A 89 2.06 -9.57 -11.93
C LEU A 89 3.02 -10.51 -11.18
N LYS A 90 3.74 -10.02 -10.14
CA LYS A 90 4.64 -10.88 -9.36
C LYS A 90 3.89 -12.02 -8.66
N THR A 91 2.63 -11.78 -8.26
CA THR A 91 1.77 -12.80 -7.64
C THR A 91 1.37 -13.86 -8.68
N PHE A 92 0.96 -13.42 -9.87
CA PHE A 92 0.63 -14.33 -10.98
C PHE A 92 1.82 -15.22 -11.36
N VAL A 93 3.01 -14.60 -11.52
CA VAL A 93 4.23 -15.34 -11.89
C VAL A 93 4.60 -16.37 -10.82
N ALA A 94 4.55 -16.00 -9.54
CA ALA A 94 4.86 -16.93 -8.46
C ALA A 94 3.88 -18.12 -8.41
N CYS A 95 2.58 -17.87 -8.52
CA CYS A 95 1.56 -18.91 -8.54
C CYS A 95 1.70 -19.83 -9.77
N TYR A 96 1.93 -19.24 -10.94
CA TYR A 96 2.14 -19.98 -12.18
C TYR A 96 3.36 -20.91 -12.11
N LEU A 97 4.50 -20.40 -11.61
CA LEU A 97 5.70 -21.22 -11.42
C LEU A 97 5.47 -22.35 -10.42
N CYS A 98 4.78 -22.12 -9.33
CA CYS A 98 4.43 -23.16 -8.36
C CYS A 98 3.52 -24.22 -9.01
N GLY A 99 2.57 -23.83 -9.85
CA GLY A 99 1.71 -24.74 -10.61
C GLY A 99 2.51 -25.64 -11.58
N LEU A 100 3.51 -25.08 -12.25
CA LEU A 100 4.41 -25.85 -13.13
C LEU A 100 5.30 -26.83 -12.36
N ILE A 101 5.77 -26.47 -11.16
CA ILE A 101 6.65 -27.31 -10.35
C ILE A 101 5.85 -28.47 -9.70
N PHE A 102 4.58 -28.20 -9.37
CA PHE A 102 3.71 -29.16 -8.66
C PHE A 102 2.46 -29.54 -9.49
N PRO A 103 2.60 -30.08 -10.69
CA PRO A 103 1.45 -30.50 -11.48
C PRO A 103 0.66 -31.59 -10.74
N GLY A 104 -0.65 -31.43 -10.68
CA GLY A 104 -1.55 -32.36 -9.98
C GLY A 104 -1.85 -32.04 -8.53
N GLN A 105 -1.29 -30.96 -7.98
CA GLN A 105 -1.82 -30.35 -6.75
C GLN A 105 -3.08 -29.55 -7.08
N PRO A 106 -4.06 -29.45 -6.13
CA PRO A 106 -5.22 -28.60 -6.32
C PRO A 106 -4.81 -27.13 -6.54
N ASP A 107 -5.34 -26.51 -7.62
CA ASP A 107 -4.98 -25.13 -7.99
C ASP A 107 -5.20 -24.14 -6.85
N GLU A 108 -6.28 -24.30 -6.08
CA GLU A 108 -6.56 -23.44 -4.92
C GLU A 108 -5.46 -23.49 -3.85
N LEU A 109 -4.84 -24.68 -3.61
CA LEU A 109 -3.73 -24.81 -2.67
C LEU A 109 -2.45 -24.18 -3.21
N VAL A 110 -2.18 -24.35 -4.50
CA VAL A 110 -1.04 -23.70 -5.16
C VAL A 110 -1.15 -22.18 -5.02
N VAL A 111 -2.30 -21.62 -5.38
CA VAL A 111 -2.54 -20.18 -5.37
C VAL A 111 -2.47 -19.62 -3.95
N VAL A 112 -3.11 -20.29 -2.97
CA VAL A 112 -3.16 -19.74 -1.60
C VAL A 112 -1.79 -19.80 -0.91
N TYR A 113 -0.99 -20.87 -1.11
CA TYR A 113 0.32 -20.97 -0.49
C TYR A 113 1.38 -20.11 -1.19
N ALA A 114 1.41 -20.09 -2.51
CA ALA A 114 2.30 -19.20 -3.25
C ALA A 114 1.93 -17.72 -3.00
N GLY A 115 0.63 -17.40 -3.03
CA GLY A 115 0.12 -16.06 -2.74
C GLY A 115 0.41 -15.63 -1.30
N ALA A 116 0.29 -16.51 -0.32
CA ALA A 116 0.71 -16.24 1.06
C ALA A 116 2.20 -15.92 1.15
N GLY A 117 3.03 -16.68 0.44
CA GLY A 117 4.45 -16.38 0.32
C GLY A 117 4.68 -14.99 -0.28
N VAL A 118 4.00 -14.64 -1.38
CA VAL A 118 4.11 -13.30 -1.99
C VAL A 118 3.68 -12.20 -1.03
N ALA A 119 2.58 -12.40 -0.27
CA ALA A 119 2.13 -11.43 0.72
C ALA A 119 3.18 -11.22 1.82
N LEU A 120 3.73 -12.30 2.37
CA LEU A 120 4.79 -12.23 3.38
C LEU A 120 6.05 -11.53 2.85
N GLY A 121 6.48 -11.84 1.63
CA GLY A 121 7.63 -11.18 1.00
C GLY A 121 7.38 -9.71 0.67
N HIS A 122 6.14 -9.36 0.25
CA HIS A 122 5.73 -7.99 0.00
C HIS A 122 5.67 -7.16 1.28
N ASP A 123 5.16 -7.74 2.37
CA ASP A 123 4.98 -7.04 3.65
C ASP A 123 6.29 -6.98 4.45
N PHE A 124 7.11 -8.02 4.35
CA PHE A 124 8.35 -8.20 5.13
C PHE A 124 9.56 -8.57 4.25
N PRO A 125 9.96 -7.74 3.27
CA PRO A 125 11.11 -8.02 2.42
C PRO A 125 12.41 -7.99 3.23
N PHE A 126 13.17 -9.09 3.21
CA PHE A 126 14.37 -9.26 4.06
C PHE A 126 15.44 -8.18 3.81
N TRP A 127 15.63 -7.77 2.56
CA TRP A 127 16.64 -6.77 2.16
C TRP A 127 16.24 -5.32 2.50
N LEU A 128 14.99 -5.06 2.90
CA LEU A 128 14.48 -3.75 3.34
C LEU A 128 14.20 -3.70 4.85
N LYS A 129 14.94 -4.51 5.63
CA LYS A 129 14.79 -4.62 7.09
C LYS A 129 13.35 -5.02 7.50
N PHE A 130 12.71 -5.89 6.72
CA PHE A 130 11.35 -6.39 6.94
C PHE A 130 10.26 -5.30 7.02
N LYS A 131 10.47 -4.15 6.33
CA LYS A 131 9.52 -3.05 6.26
C LYS A 131 9.07 -2.87 4.82
N GLY A 132 7.93 -3.46 4.46
CA GLY A 132 7.37 -3.51 3.12
C GLY A 132 6.01 -2.82 2.98
N GLY A 133 5.15 -3.42 2.17
CA GLY A 133 3.77 -3.01 1.94
C GLY A 133 2.79 -3.50 3.02
N LYS A 134 1.51 -3.65 2.63
CA LYS A 134 0.42 -4.13 3.50
C LYS A 134 -0.47 -5.18 2.81
N GLY A 135 -0.02 -5.81 1.75
CA GLY A 135 -0.61 -6.99 1.13
C GLY A 135 -1.91 -6.84 0.33
N VAL A 136 -2.54 -5.66 0.27
CA VAL A 136 -3.87 -5.48 -0.37
C VAL A 136 -3.84 -5.82 -1.87
N ALA A 137 -2.87 -5.32 -2.63
CA ALA A 137 -2.74 -5.59 -4.07
C ALA A 137 -2.46 -7.07 -4.35
N VAL A 138 -1.65 -7.72 -3.51
CA VAL A 138 -1.37 -9.16 -3.57
C VAL A 138 -2.64 -9.97 -3.30
N THR A 139 -3.46 -9.57 -2.31
CA THR A 139 -4.74 -10.22 -2.02
C THR A 139 -5.71 -10.13 -3.19
N ILE A 140 -5.80 -8.97 -3.85
CA ILE A 140 -6.60 -8.82 -5.08
C ILE A 140 -6.12 -9.78 -6.17
N ALA A 141 -4.80 -9.94 -6.34
CA ALA A 141 -4.24 -10.88 -7.31
C ALA A 141 -4.55 -12.35 -6.96
N ILE A 142 -4.52 -12.72 -5.66
CA ILE A 142 -4.92 -14.05 -5.20
C ILE A 142 -6.39 -14.32 -5.53
N LEU A 143 -7.29 -13.35 -5.29
CA LEU A 143 -8.72 -13.48 -5.59
C LEU A 143 -8.98 -13.61 -7.10
N LEU A 144 -8.25 -12.86 -7.93
CA LEU A 144 -8.29 -12.97 -9.40
C LEU A 144 -7.90 -14.38 -9.89
N LEU A 145 -6.94 -15.03 -9.22
CA LEU A 145 -6.47 -16.38 -9.58
C LEU A 145 -7.37 -17.48 -9.04
N LEU A 146 -8.07 -17.24 -7.92
CA LEU A 146 -8.95 -18.24 -7.32
C LEU A 146 -10.30 -18.31 -8.03
N ASP A 147 -11.04 -17.19 -8.04
CA ASP A 147 -12.39 -17.16 -8.58
C ASP A 147 -12.88 -15.72 -8.80
N ASN A 148 -13.43 -15.46 -9.99
CA ASN A 148 -14.01 -14.17 -10.34
C ASN A 148 -15.24 -13.78 -9.49
N HIS A 149 -16.00 -14.76 -8.97
CA HIS A 149 -17.11 -14.50 -8.07
C HIS A 149 -16.62 -13.99 -6.70
N LEU A 150 -15.56 -14.59 -6.15
CA LEU A 150 -14.92 -14.11 -4.92
C LEU A 150 -14.42 -12.68 -5.10
N LEU A 151 -13.78 -12.39 -6.24
CA LEU A 151 -13.32 -11.05 -6.57
C LEU A 151 -14.49 -10.07 -6.65
N ALA A 152 -15.59 -10.43 -7.34
CA ALA A 152 -16.76 -9.57 -7.49
C ALA A 152 -17.44 -9.26 -6.15
N ILE A 153 -17.64 -10.26 -5.30
CA ILE A 153 -18.23 -10.09 -3.96
C ILE A 153 -17.34 -9.18 -3.11
N SER A 154 -16.02 -9.42 -3.14
CA SER A 154 -15.05 -8.60 -2.42
C SER A 154 -15.03 -7.18 -2.93
N PHE A 155 -15.08 -6.97 -4.24
CA PHE A 155 -15.14 -5.63 -4.85
C PHE A 155 -16.36 -4.83 -4.39
N TRP A 156 -17.55 -5.43 -4.44
CA TRP A 156 -18.79 -4.75 -4.01
C TRP A 156 -18.80 -4.44 -2.52
N SER A 157 -18.26 -5.33 -1.67
CA SER A 157 -18.12 -5.07 -0.24
C SER A 157 -17.18 -3.91 0.06
N VAL A 158 -16.03 -3.88 -0.62
CA VAL A 158 -15.03 -2.80 -0.55
C VAL A 158 -15.64 -1.46 -0.98
N LEU A 159 -16.33 -1.46 -2.13
CA LEU A 159 -16.98 -0.26 -2.67
C LEU A 159 -18.05 0.27 -1.70
N LEU A 160 -18.95 -0.59 -1.21
CA LEU A 160 -19.97 -0.21 -0.25
C LEU A 160 -19.37 0.35 1.04
N ALA A 161 -18.40 -0.34 1.62
CA ALA A 161 -17.73 0.13 2.84
C ALA A 161 -17.02 1.47 2.64
N PHE A 162 -16.39 1.69 1.47
CA PHE A 162 -15.79 2.98 1.13
C PHE A 162 -16.84 4.08 0.95
N LEU A 163 -17.92 3.83 0.23
CA LEU A 163 -18.99 4.82 0.00
C LEU A 163 -19.67 5.25 1.30
N CYS A 164 -19.89 4.30 2.24
CA CYS A 164 -20.48 4.58 3.54
C CYS A 164 -19.55 5.31 4.50
N SER A 165 -18.28 4.90 4.55
CA SER A 165 -17.33 5.41 5.55
C SER A 165 -16.47 6.57 5.06
N LYS A 166 -16.30 6.72 3.74
CA LYS A 166 -15.32 7.60 3.08
C LYS A 166 -13.87 7.36 3.53
N ARG A 167 -13.59 6.21 4.17
CA ARG A 167 -12.27 5.86 4.71
C ARG A 167 -11.76 4.59 4.04
N LEU A 168 -10.58 4.68 3.40
CA LEU A 168 -9.96 3.54 2.71
C LEU A 168 -9.68 2.36 3.66
N VAL A 169 -9.36 2.63 4.94
CA VAL A 169 -9.13 1.57 5.92
C VAL A 169 -10.37 0.72 6.17
N MET A 170 -11.60 1.28 6.13
CA MET A 170 -12.84 0.52 6.28
C MET A 170 -13.09 -0.38 5.06
N ALA A 171 -12.72 0.08 3.87
CA ALA A 171 -12.77 -0.74 2.66
C ALA A 171 -11.82 -1.95 2.75
N VAL A 172 -10.62 -1.76 3.29
CA VAL A 172 -9.67 -2.87 3.54
C VAL A 172 -10.21 -3.85 4.58
N VAL A 173 -10.83 -3.36 5.66
CA VAL A 173 -11.48 -4.24 6.67
C VAL A 173 -12.61 -5.06 6.03
N ALA A 174 -13.45 -4.43 5.21
CA ALA A 174 -14.51 -5.12 4.49
C ALA A 174 -13.94 -6.23 3.59
N LEU A 175 -12.87 -5.95 2.84
CA LEU A 175 -12.14 -6.97 2.07
C LEU A 175 -11.76 -8.14 2.97
N CYS A 176 -11.03 -7.87 4.06
CA CYS A 176 -10.48 -8.88 4.96
C CYS A 176 -11.54 -9.77 5.63
N ILE A 177 -12.75 -9.26 5.83
CA ILE A 177 -13.87 -10.04 6.37
C ILE A 177 -14.55 -10.83 5.25
N THR A 178 -14.81 -10.18 4.13
CA THR A 178 -15.69 -10.74 3.08
C THR A 178 -15.05 -11.92 2.36
N TYR A 179 -13.75 -11.84 1.98
CA TYR A 179 -13.20 -12.89 1.13
C TYR A 179 -13.01 -14.24 1.85
N PRO A 180 -12.53 -14.35 3.13
CA PRO A 180 -12.45 -15.64 3.78
C PRO A 180 -13.84 -16.22 4.08
N LEU A 181 -14.80 -15.34 4.42
CA LEU A 181 -16.17 -15.74 4.67
C LEU A 181 -16.86 -16.27 3.39
N ALA A 182 -16.67 -15.58 2.26
CA ALA A 182 -17.16 -16.02 0.96
C ALA A 182 -16.54 -17.38 0.57
N MET A 183 -15.22 -17.56 0.73
CA MET A 183 -14.55 -18.85 0.49
C MET A 183 -15.17 -19.98 1.29
N PHE A 184 -15.49 -19.73 2.57
CA PHE A 184 -16.16 -20.72 3.41
C PHE A 184 -17.54 -21.11 2.85
N PHE A 185 -18.38 -20.16 2.46
CA PHE A 185 -19.71 -20.43 1.91
C PHE A 185 -19.68 -21.03 0.50
N TYR A 186 -18.66 -20.76 -0.28
CA TYR A 186 -18.44 -21.35 -1.61
C TYR A 186 -17.85 -22.79 -1.53
N GLY A 187 -17.57 -23.29 -0.32
CA GLY A 187 -17.13 -24.67 -0.11
C GLY A 187 -15.65 -24.92 -0.44
N TYR A 188 -14.83 -23.89 -0.36
CA TYR A 188 -13.37 -24.07 -0.45
C TYR A 188 -12.85 -24.97 0.67
N ARG A 189 -11.71 -25.62 0.44
CA ARG A 189 -11.07 -26.45 1.46
C ARG A 189 -10.84 -25.62 2.72
N MET A 190 -11.12 -26.19 3.88
CA MET A 190 -10.93 -25.51 5.17
C MET A 190 -9.49 -25.00 5.34
N GLU A 191 -8.51 -25.74 4.82
CA GLU A 191 -7.11 -25.34 4.79
C GLU A 191 -6.91 -24.00 4.07
N THR A 192 -7.52 -23.83 2.88
CA THR A 192 -7.48 -22.61 2.08
C THR A 192 -8.13 -21.45 2.81
N VAL A 193 -9.29 -21.68 3.43
CA VAL A 193 -10.02 -20.67 4.23
C VAL A 193 -9.20 -20.22 5.43
N ILE A 194 -8.53 -21.14 6.14
CA ILE A 194 -7.68 -20.80 7.29
C ILE A 194 -6.50 -19.91 6.85
N VAL A 195 -5.78 -20.29 5.79
CA VAL A 195 -4.66 -19.49 5.29
C VAL A 195 -5.13 -18.09 4.85
N ALA A 196 -6.26 -18.00 4.13
CA ALA A 196 -6.89 -16.76 3.75
C ALA A 196 -7.25 -15.88 4.97
N GLY A 197 -7.83 -16.49 6.02
CA GLY A 197 -8.14 -15.82 7.28
C GLY A 197 -6.90 -15.29 8.01
N LEU A 198 -5.81 -16.05 8.03
CA LEU A 198 -4.54 -15.61 8.62
C LEU A 198 -3.95 -14.40 7.85
N LEU A 199 -4.01 -14.41 6.51
CA LEU A 199 -3.62 -13.28 5.70
C LEU A 199 -4.51 -12.04 5.96
N ALA A 200 -5.82 -12.22 6.07
CA ALA A 200 -6.75 -11.16 6.43
C ALA A 200 -6.41 -10.52 7.78
N CYS A 201 -6.16 -11.34 8.80
CA CYS A 201 -5.72 -10.86 10.12
C CYS A 201 -4.40 -10.08 10.03
N LEU A 202 -3.42 -10.58 9.27
CA LEU A 202 -2.15 -9.91 9.05
C LEU A 202 -2.36 -8.51 8.43
N ILE A 203 -3.17 -8.41 7.37
CA ILE A 203 -3.49 -7.15 6.71
C ILE A 203 -4.13 -6.15 7.70
N ILE A 204 -5.08 -6.59 8.53
CA ILE A 204 -5.72 -5.75 9.54
C ILE A 204 -4.67 -5.23 10.54
N VAL A 205 -3.78 -6.10 11.03
CA VAL A 205 -2.70 -5.72 11.96
C VAL A 205 -1.76 -4.70 11.32
N LEU A 206 -1.39 -4.86 10.05
CA LEU A 206 -0.53 -3.92 9.32
C LEU A 206 -1.21 -2.57 9.06
N HIS A 207 -2.55 -2.53 9.04
CA HIS A 207 -3.31 -1.29 8.90
C HIS A 207 -3.63 -0.61 10.23
N ARG A 208 -3.17 -1.14 11.39
CA ARG A 208 -3.50 -0.57 12.71
C ARG A 208 -3.23 0.93 12.85
N SER A 209 -2.15 1.43 12.23
CA SER A 209 -1.84 2.86 12.22
C SER A 209 -2.85 3.70 11.42
N SER A 210 -3.47 3.10 10.41
CA SER A 210 -4.48 3.76 9.56
C SER A 210 -5.85 3.90 10.24
N PHE A 211 -6.07 3.22 11.39
CA PHE A 211 -7.28 3.39 12.20
C PHE A 211 -7.23 4.64 13.09
N ARG A 212 -6.06 5.24 13.30
CA ARG A 212 -5.98 6.50 14.04
C ARG A 212 -6.83 7.53 13.32
N LYS A 213 -7.68 8.23 14.07
CA LYS A 213 -8.45 9.35 13.55
C LYS A 213 -7.46 10.38 13.02
N GLU A 214 -7.61 10.75 11.76
CA GLU A 214 -7.02 12.00 11.28
C GLU A 214 -7.56 13.11 12.16
N VAL A 215 -6.67 13.91 12.75
CA VAL A 215 -7.06 15.04 13.58
C VAL A 215 -7.66 16.07 12.60
N LYS A 216 -8.99 16.20 12.62
CA LYS A 216 -9.66 17.27 11.88
C LYS A 216 -9.31 18.59 12.54
N VAL A 217 -9.19 19.62 11.73
CA VAL A 217 -9.07 21.00 12.22
C VAL A 217 -10.37 21.35 12.96
N GLU A 218 -10.25 21.69 14.23
CA GLU A 218 -11.38 22.21 15.00
C GLU A 218 -11.68 23.66 14.55
N ASP A 219 -12.95 24.04 14.54
CA ASP A 219 -13.37 25.37 14.09
C ASP A 219 -12.72 26.49 14.89
N ASP A 220 -12.41 26.23 16.18
CA ASP A 220 -11.75 27.18 17.09
C ASP A 220 -10.33 27.57 16.66
N TYR A 221 -9.64 26.72 15.89
CA TYR A 221 -8.25 26.94 15.42
C TYR A 221 -8.17 27.10 13.90
N ARG A 222 -9.30 27.32 13.24
CA ARG A 222 -9.34 27.42 11.78
C ARG A 222 -8.50 28.62 11.25
N ALA A 223 -8.54 29.75 11.97
CA ALA A 223 -7.79 30.93 11.59
C ALA A 223 -6.27 30.71 11.67
N GLU A 224 -5.79 30.04 12.71
CA GLU A 224 -4.39 29.70 12.90
C GLU A 224 -3.86 28.77 11.83
N TYR A 225 -4.66 27.76 11.46
CA TYR A 225 -4.31 26.85 10.37
C TYR A 225 -4.32 27.57 9.01
N GLN A 226 -5.25 28.47 8.76
CA GLN A 226 -5.23 29.31 7.56
C GLN A 226 -4.00 30.22 7.49
N ASN A 227 -3.58 30.80 8.63
CA ASN A 227 -2.34 31.58 8.72
C ASN A 227 -1.12 30.71 8.41
N LEU A 228 -1.07 29.48 8.93
CA LEU A 228 -0.03 28.51 8.63
C LEU A 228 0.06 28.23 7.12
N GLY A 229 -1.07 27.94 6.47
CA GLY A 229 -1.12 27.69 5.03
C GLY A 229 -0.65 28.88 4.19
N LYS A 230 -1.12 30.09 4.54
CA LYS A 230 -0.68 31.33 3.89
C LYS A 230 0.81 31.59 4.05
N ASN A 231 1.37 31.34 5.23
CA ASN A 231 2.80 31.48 5.48
C ASN A 231 3.62 30.45 4.70
N ILE A 232 3.17 29.21 4.59
CA ILE A 232 3.81 28.18 3.75
C ILE A 232 3.85 28.65 2.30
N ALA A 233 2.71 29.07 1.75
CA ALA A 233 2.61 29.56 0.37
C ALA A 233 3.50 30.80 0.13
N TYR A 234 3.52 31.74 1.09
CA TYR A 234 4.36 32.94 1.03
C TYR A 234 5.86 32.59 0.97
N TYR A 235 6.36 31.77 1.90
CA TYR A 235 7.79 31.42 1.90
C TYR A 235 8.17 30.52 0.73
N ARG A 236 7.25 29.69 0.23
CA ARG A 236 7.45 28.90 -0.99
C ARG A 236 7.63 29.82 -2.21
N ALA A 237 6.75 30.81 -2.36
CA ALA A 237 6.82 31.78 -3.45
C ALA A 237 8.11 32.62 -3.38
N GLN A 238 8.54 33.08 -2.19
CA GLN A 238 9.81 33.79 -2.01
C GLN A 238 11.03 32.99 -2.49
N LYS A 239 10.98 31.66 -2.39
CA LYS A 239 12.06 30.76 -2.82
C LYS A 239 11.91 30.29 -4.26
N ASN A 240 10.88 30.75 -4.99
CA ASN A 240 10.53 30.29 -6.33
C ASN A 240 10.41 28.75 -6.42
N LEU A 241 9.93 28.10 -5.35
CA LEU A 241 9.67 26.66 -5.33
C LEU A 241 8.27 26.38 -5.86
N ASP A 242 8.12 25.36 -6.70
CA ASP A 242 6.79 24.86 -7.03
C ASP A 242 6.24 23.98 -5.89
N SER A 243 4.94 23.63 -5.97
CA SER A 243 4.31 22.80 -4.94
C SER A 243 4.90 21.38 -4.90
N HIS A 244 5.34 20.86 -6.04
CA HIS A 244 5.95 19.54 -6.14
C HIS A 244 7.32 19.51 -5.43
N ASP A 245 8.18 20.50 -5.71
CA ASP A 245 9.52 20.60 -5.15
C ASP A 245 9.50 20.79 -3.62
N LEU A 246 8.60 21.65 -3.12
CA LEU A 246 8.42 21.83 -1.68
C LEU A 246 7.88 20.57 -1.00
N ALA A 247 6.87 19.93 -1.58
CA ALA A 247 6.33 18.69 -1.04
C ALA A 247 7.41 17.61 -0.94
N LEU A 248 8.21 17.47 -2.00
CA LEU A 248 9.33 16.53 -2.04
C LEU A 248 10.37 16.82 -0.95
N SER A 249 10.79 18.07 -0.82
CA SER A 249 11.78 18.50 0.16
C SER A 249 11.27 18.39 1.60
N ALA A 250 9.98 18.60 1.81
CA ALA A 250 9.30 18.48 3.11
C ALA A 250 8.85 17.03 3.41
N LYS A 251 9.11 16.06 2.51
CA LYS A 251 8.67 14.66 2.64
C LYS A 251 7.16 14.49 2.79
N LEU A 252 6.41 15.36 2.14
CA LEU A 252 4.94 15.34 2.08
C LEU A 252 4.46 14.89 0.71
N SER A 253 3.20 14.44 0.61
CA SER A 253 2.57 14.35 -0.69
C SER A 253 2.15 15.74 -1.18
N GLU A 254 2.19 15.96 -2.48
CA GLU A 254 1.75 17.22 -3.09
C GLU A 254 0.29 17.56 -2.74
N THR A 255 -0.56 16.52 -2.61
CA THR A 255 -1.96 16.67 -2.20
C THR A 255 -2.08 17.26 -0.80
N VAL A 256 -1.27 16.76 0.15
CA VAL A 256 -1.25 17.27 1.53
C VAL A 256 -0.75 18.71 1.56
N LEU A 257 0.27 19.05 0.77
CA LEU A 257 0.76 20.42 0.71
C LEU A 257 -0.30 21.37 0.12
N ARG A 258 -0.98 20.97 -0.95
CA ARG A 258 -2.07 21.76 -1.55
C ARG A 258 -3.25 21.93 -0.59
N ASP A 259 -3.60 20.91 0.19
CA ASP A 259 -4.63 21.00 1.23
C ASP A 259 -4.21 21.98 2.34
N LEU A 260 -2.92 22.03 2.70
CA LEU A 260 -2.39 22.97 3.71
C LEU A 260 -2.34 24.41 3.21
N GLU A 261 -2.02 24.63 1.93
CA GLU A 261 -2.02 25.97 1.30
C GLU A 261 -3.41 26.44 0.87
N GLY A 262 -4.42 25.54 0.89
CA GLY A 262 -5.79 25.82 0.48
C GLY A 262 -6.57 26.69 1.45
N GLU A 263 -7.71 27.22 1.01
CA GLU A 263 -8.63 28.02 1.86
C GLU A 263 -9.30 27.18 2.95
N GLU A 264 -9.58 25.90 2.67
CA GLU A 264 -10.15 24.95 3.61
C GLU A 264 -9.14 23.88 3.98
N ILE A 265 -8.47 24.04 5.12
CA ILE A 265 -7.59 23.01 5.66
C ILE A 265 -8.46 21.95 6.34
N LYS A 266 -8.49 20.76 5.75
CA LYS A 266 -9.31 19.65 6.23
C LYS A 266 -8.65 18.86 7.36
N LEU A 267 -7.31 18.83 7.37
CA LEU A 267 -6.51 18.02 8.29
C LEU A 267 -5.41 18.85 8.90
N ALA A 268 -5.29 18.77 10.22
CA ALA A 268 -4.18 19.40 10.95
C ALA A 268 -2.86 18.70 10.60
N PRO A 269 -1.80 19.44 10.20
CA PRO A 269 -0.50 18.84 9.97
C PRO A 269 0.08 18.28 11.28
N SER A 270 0.84 17.19 11.17
CA SER A 270 1.60 16.69 12.31
C SER A 270 2.73 17.66 12.67
N LEU A 271 3.23 17.59 13.90
CA LEU A 271 4.39 18.38 14.31
C LEU A 271 5.63 18.07 13.45
N ASP A 272 5.80 16.81 13.03
CA ASP A 272 6.88 16.40 12.12
C ASP A 272 6.73 17.07 10.75
N ALA A 273 5.51 17.15 10.21
CA ALA A 273 5.23 17.84 8.95
C ALA A 273 5.58 19.34 9.04
N LEU A 274 5.24 19.99 10.16
CA LEU A 274 5.60 21.39 10.40
C LEU A 274 7.12 21.59 10.42
N PHE A 275 7.88 20.72 11.10
CA PHE A 275 9.33 20.79 11.15
C PHE A 275 9.97 20.51 9.77
N HIS A 276 9.44 19.58 9.01
CA HIS A 276 9.92 19.30 7.64
C HIS A 276 9.68 20.49 6.71
N LEU A 277 8.49 21.10 6.75
CA LEU A 277 8.16 22.32 5.97
C LEU A 277 9.08 23.47 6.35
N ALA A 278 9.23 23.76 7.64
CA ALA A 278 10.09 24.85 8.12
C ALA A 278 11.55 24.66 7.65
N ARG A 279 12.07 23.43 7.72
CA ARG A 279 13.42 23.08 7.23
C ARG A 279 13.54 23.25 5.72
N ALA A 280 12.59 22.76 4.95
CA ALA A 280 12.58 22.89 3.47
C ALA A 280 12.50 24.36 3.03
N LEU A 281 11.70 25.17 3.75
CA LEU A 281 11.57 26.60 3.54
C LEU A 281 12.73 27.41 4.16
N GLY A 282 13.61 26.77 4.96
CA GLY A 282 14.74 27.43 5.60
C GLY A 282 14.35 28.53 6.59
N VAL A 283 13.22 28.36 7.27
CA VAL A 283 12.71 29.28 8.30
C VAL A 283 12.53 28.56 9.63
N PRO A 284 12.59 29.24 10.77
CA PRO A 284 12.19 28.66 12.05
C PRO A 284 10.71 28.21 12.02
N PRO A 285 10.33 27.09 12.64
CA PRO A 285 8.94 26.64 12.69
C PRO A 285 7.98 27.71 13.24
N ALA A 286 8.46 28.55 14.17
CA ALA A 286 7.69 29.64 14.75
C ALA A 286 7.26 30.69 13.70
N GLU A 287 8.04 30.89 12.64
CA GLU A 287 7.67 31.82 11.56
C GLU A 287 6.43 31.35 10.81
N LEU A 288 6.28 30.05 10.62
CA LEU A 288 5.11 29.49 9.96
C LEU A 288 3.82 29.64 10.79
N LEU A 289 3.95 29.79 12.12
CA LEU A 289 2.82 29.90 13.05
C LEU A 289 2.44 31.36 13.39
N LYS A 290 3.18 32.34 12.90
CA LYS A 290 2.85 33.76 13.08
C LYS A 290 1.55 34.12 12.36
N PRO A 291 0.88 35.23 12.75
CA PRO A 291 -0.16 35.82 11.91
C PRO A 291 0.34 35.99 10.48
N ALA A 292 -0.51 35.69 9.49
CA ALA A 292 -0.09 35.68 8.09
C ALA A 292 0.56 37.00 7.68
N ALA A 293 1.74 36.91 7.07
CA ALA A 293 2.38 38.05 6.44
C ALA A 293 1.44 38.64 5.38
N LYS A 294 1.26 39.97 5.37
CA LYS A 294 0.52 40.59 4.28
C LYS A 294 1.22 40.24 2.95
N PRO A 295 0.47 39.90 1.88
CA PRO A 295 1.06 39.77 0.56
C PRO A 295 1.86 41.01 0.27
N PRO A 296 3.03 40.92 -0.39
CA PRO A 296 3.70 42.12 -0.88
C PRO A 296 2.70 42.90 -1.76
N GLU A 297 2.53 44.17 -1.45
CA GLU A 297 1.73 45.04 -2.30
C GLU A 297 2.27 44.90 -3.75
N PRO A 298 1.40 44.80 -4.76
CA PRO A 298 1.86 44.76 -6.13
C PRO A 298 2.73 45.99 -6.34
N LYS A 299 3.95 45.79 -6.82
CA LYS A 299 4.78 46.90 -7.21
C LYS A 299 3.92 47.74 -8.19
N GLU A 300 3.64 49.01 -7.83
CA GLU A 300 3.06 49.93 -8.76
C GLU A 300 3.95 49.86 -10.01
N GLU A 301 3.40 49.38 -11.12
CA GLU A 301 4.04 49.52 -12.41
C GLU A 301 4.28 51.03 -12.59
N ASP A 302 5.54 51.44 -12.69
CA ASP A 302 5.92 52.77 -13.06
C ASP A 302 5.15 53.16 -14.34
N THR A 303 4.03 53.80 -14.15
CA THR A 303 3.29 54.41 -15.26
C THR A 303 4.19 55.49 -15.80
N GLU A 304 4.85 55.22 -16.94
CA GLU A 304 5.55 56.24 -17.72
C GLU A 304 4.63 57.46 -17.90
N PRO A 305 5.12 58.68 -17.65
CA PRO A 305 4.30 59.85 -17.83
C PRO A 305 3.91 59.99 -19.32
N PRO A 306 2.68 60.45 -19.62
CA PRO A 306 2.20 60.54 -20.98
C PRO A 306 3.11 61.50 -21.78
N ILE A 307 3.62 61.00 -22.92
CA ILE A 307 4.38 61.77 -23.89
C ILE A 307 3.46 62.87 -24.37
N GLN A 308 3.79 64.16 -24.01
CA GLN A 308 3.15 65.30 -24.55
C GLN A 308 3.60 65.53 -26.03
N GLN A 309 2.63 65.45 -26.91
CA GLN A 309 2.78 65.92 -28.31
C GLN A 309 2.52 67.40 -28.38
#